data_177f584f5bb72e0caf7b5893d72d199a
#
_entry.id   177f584f5bb72e0caf7b5893d72d199a
#
_cell.length_a   1.000
_cell.length_b   1.000
_cell.length_c   1.000
_cell.angle_alpha   90.00
_cell.angle_beta   90.00
_cell.angle_gamma   90.00
#
_symmetry.space_group_name_H-M   'P 1'
#
loop_
_entity.id
_entity.type
_entity.pdbx_description
1 polymer ?
#
loop_
_entity_poly.entity_id
_entity_poly.type
_entity_poly.pdbx_seq_one_letter_code
_entity_poly.pdbx_strand_id
1 'polypeptide(L)'
;SAASDVYKRQPLAYMRGRTLDDAFVILDEAQNTTIMQMKMFLTRLGFNSKMIINGDTSQIDLPKKVKSGLIDATEKLKHIKQIDFVHFSASDVVRHPVVAEIINAYEKDAERKTAHHQKEVIDSTSASGFASYETIGQPASTKEEK
;
A
#
# COMPACT_ATOMS: atom_id res chain seq x y z
N SER A 1 6.26 14.60 41.47
CA SER A 1 7.32 14.37 40.49
C SER A 1 6.73 14.29 39.09
N ALA A 2 7.08 15.21 38.26
CA ALA A 2 6.47 15.50 36.96
C ALA A 2 6.97 14.59 35.80
N ALA A 3 7.23 13.33 36.01
CA ALA A 3 7.85 12.47 35.02
C ALA A 3 6.96 11.35 34.46
N SER A 4 5.67 11.31 34.79
CA SER A 4 4.83 10.17 34.39
C SER A 4 3.85 10.43 33.25
N ASP A 5 3.95 11.54 32.56
CA ASP A 5 2.83 11.99 31.78
C ASP A 5 2.98 12.10 30.31
N VAL A 6 3.75 11.30 29.68
CA VAL A 6 4.22 11.85 28.46
C VAL A 6 3.83 11.09 27.21
N TYR A 7 3.27 9.91 27.31
CA TYR A 7 3.05 9.14 26.10
C TYR A 7 1.65 8.52 26.05
N LYS A 8 0.77 9.12 25.24
CA LYS A 8 -0.56 8.54 24.95
C LYS A 8 -0.62 8.06 23.51
N ARG A 9 -0.89 6.78 23.30
CA ARG A 9 -1.28 6.26 22.00
C ARG A 9 -2.80 6.23 21.93
N GLN A 10 -3.35 6.80 20.84
CA GLN A 10 -4.78 6.78 20.60
C GLN A 10 -5.06 6.51 19.13
N PRO A 11 -6.05 5.65 18.78
CA PRO A 11 -6.58 5.58 17.44
C PRO A 11 -7.17 6.92 17.00
N LEU A 12 -7.06 7.24 15.72
CA LEU A 12 -7.61 8.49 15.16
C LEU A 12 -9.09 8.72 15.46
N ALA A 13 -9.86 7.64 15.58
CA ALA A 13 -11.30 7.72 15.91
C ALA A 13 -11.60 8.44 17.23
N TYR A 14 -10.69 8.39 18.20
CA TYR A 14 -10.86 9.04 19.51
C TYR A 14 -10.41 10.50 19.55
N MET A 15 -9.88 11.04 18.46
CA MET A 15 -9.40 12.41 18.39
C MET A 15 -10.44 13.40 17.88
N ARG A 16 -11.62 12.92 17.51
CA ARG A 16 -12.70 13.73 16.97
C ARG A 16 -13.19 14.77 17.97
N GLY A 17 -13.25 16.04 17.54
CA GLY A 17 -13.75 17.14 18.37
C GLY A 17 -12.79 17.64 19.45
N ARG A 18 -11.55 17.16 19.52
CA ARG A 18 -10.55 17.59 20.52
C ARG A 18 -9.51 18.49 19.88
N THR A 19 -9.18 19.58 20.53
CA THR A 19 -8.02 20.40 20.20
C THR A 19 -6.82 19.95 21.05
N LEU A 20 -5.67 19.85 20.44
CA LEU A 20 -4.44 19.42 21.08
C LEU A 20 -3.53 20.62 21.33
N ASP A 21 -3.66 21.20 22.52
CA ASP A 21 -2.82 22.29 22.98
C ASP A 21 -1.61 21.76 23.76
N ASP A 22 -0.51 22.52 23.76
CA ASP A 22 0.71 22.19 24.50
C ASP A 22 1.20 20.77 24.23
N ALA A 23 1.10 20.32 22.97
CA ALA A 23 1.31 18.94 22.61
C ALA A 23 2.35 18.78 21.48
N PHE A 24 3.09 17.69 21.57
CA PHE A 24 3.90 17.18 20.46
C PHE A 24 3.23 15.91 19.94
N VAL A 25 2.73 15.95 18.72
CA VAL A 25 1.87 14.91 18.18
C VAL A 25 2.51 14.27 16.96
N ILE A 26 2.55 12.95 16.93
CA ILE A 26 3.07 12.18 15.81
C ILE A 26 1.94 11.31 15.25
N LEU A 27 1.70 11.43 13.95
CA LEU A 27 0.89 10.50 13.17
C LEU A 27 1.81 9.62 12.34
N ASP A 28 1.79 8.35 12.61
CA ASP A 28 2.55 7.34 11.85
C ASP A 28 1.65 6.60 10.86
N GLU A 29 2.24 5.98 9.83
CA GLU A 29 1.50 5.27 8.78
C GLU A 29 0.41 6.12 8.09
N ALA A 30 0.67 7.41 7.95
CA ALA A 30 -0.31 8.38 7.48
C ALA A 30 -0.77 8.17 6.04
N GLN A 31 -0.03 7.42 5.23
CA GLN A 31 -0.42 7.02 3.88
C GLN A 31 -1.72 6.21 3.86
N ASN A 32 -2.05 5.53 4.96
CA ASN A 32 -3.26 4.71 5.11
C ASN A 32 -4.45 5.48 5.67
N THR A 33 -4.35 6.78 5.85
CA THR A 33 -5.49 7.62 6.21
C THR A 33 -6.32 7.98 4.97
N THR A 34 -7.63 8.12 5.17
CA THR A 34 -8.50 8.76 4.18
C THR A 34 -8.32 10.27 4.20
N ILE A 35 -8.80 10.96 3.17
CA ILE A 35 -8.78 12.44 3.11
C ILE A 35 -9.49 13.04 4.32
N MET A 36 -10.64 12.48 4.69
CA MET A 36 -11.42 12.96 5.85
C MET A 36 -10.69 12.75 7.17
N GLN A 37 -10.04 11.59 7.34
CA GLN A 37 -9.25 11.31 8.54
C GLN A 37 -8.05 12.24 8.66
N MET A 38 -7.32 12.48 7.57
CA MET A 38 -6.18 13.41 7.56
C MET A 38 -6.64 14.84 7.88
N LYS A 39 -7.69 15.32 7.26
CA LYS A 39 -8.27 16.64 7.54
C LYS A 39 -8.67 16.75 9.00
N MET A 40 -9.36 15.75 9.52
CA MET A 40 -9.80 15.72 10.92
C MET A 40 -8.60 15.80 11.86
N PHE A 41 -7.54 15.02 11.60
CA PHE A 41 -6.34 14.99 12.42
C PHE A 41 -5.61 16.35 12.39
N LEU A 42 -5.34 16.88 11.21
CA LEU A 42 -4.60 18.14 11.03
C LEU A 42 -5.30 19.32 11.70
N THR A 43 -6.63 19.32 11.68
CA THR A 43 -7.45 20.39 12.31
C THR A 43 -7.56 20.27 13.82
N ARG A 44 -6.92 19.28 14.44
CA ARG A 44 -6.78 19.17 15.92
C ARG A 44 -5.61 19.98 16.48
N LEU A 45 -4.73 20.48 15.61
CA LEU A 45 -3.58 21.28 16.04
C LEU A 45 -4.05 22.49 16.85
N GLY A 46 -3.63 22.54 18.08
CA GLY A 46 -3.91 23.62 19.02
C GLY A 46 -2.71 24.56 19.20
N PHE A 47 -2.86 25.48 20.15
CA PHE A 47 -1.80 26.43 20.48
C PHE A 47 -0.62 25.73 21.15
N ASN A 48 0.59 26.26 20.89
CA ASN A 48 1.84 25.74 21.42
C ASN A 48 2.04 24.25 21.15
N SER A 49 1.59 23.79 19.99
CA SER A 49 1.68 22.38 19.59
C SER A 49 2.41 22.22 18.28
N LYS A 50 3.02 21.03 18.12
CA LYS A 50 3.68 20.62 16.88
C LYS A 50 3.15 19.26 16.46
N MET A 51 2.92 19.08 15.16
CA MET A 51 2.58 17.82 14.55
C MET A 51 3.68 17.35 13.62
N ILE A 52 4.03 16.08 13.71
CA ILE A 52 4.84 15.36 12.73
C ILE A 52 3.99 14.27 12.11
N ILE A 53 3.98 14.21 10.79
CA ILE A 53 3.22 13.23 10.04
C ILE A 53 4.20 12.41 9.21
N ASN A 54 4.26 11.12 9.51
CA ASN A 54 5.09 10.15 8.82
C ASN A 54 4.25 9.26 7.92
N GLY A 55 4.77 8.93 6.75
CA GLY A 55 4.14 7.94 5.90
C GLY A 55 5.02 7.57 4.72
N ASP A 56 4.77 6.40 4.19
CA ASP A 56 5.41 5.89 3.00
C ASP A 56 4.34 5.67 1.92
N THR A 57 4.34 6.52 0.90
CA THR A 57 3.36 6.47 -0.19
C THR A 57 3.51 5.27 -1.11
N SER A 58 4.60 4.52 -1.00
CA SER A 58 4.78 3.24 -1.69
C SER A 58 4.08 2.06 -0.99
N GLN A 59 3.69 2.22 0.27
CA GLN A 59 3.08 1.19 1.12
C GLN A 59 1.62 1.49 1.48
N ILE A 60 0.84 1.96 0.51
CA ILE A 60 -0.57 2.27 0.70
C ILE A 60 -1.38 0.97 0.72
N ASP A 61 -2.07 0.71 1.83
CA ASP A 61 -2.96 -0.44 2.06
C ASP A 61 -4.44 0.03 2.19
N LEU A 62 -4.84 0.92 1.31
CA LEU A 62 -6.23 1.38 1.19
C LEU A 62 -6.95 0.65 0.05
N PRO A 63 -8.29 0.54 0.09
CA PRO A 63 -9.05 0.06 -1.05
C PRO A 63 -8.73 0.85 -2.32
N LYS A 64 -8.71 0.18 -3.48
CA LYS A 64 -8.25 0.76 -4.78
C LYS A 64 -8.89 2.09 -5.17
N LYS A 65 -10.11 2.36 -4.70
CA LYS A 65 -10.86 3.59 -5.01
C LYS A 65 -10.70 4.70 -3.97
N VAL A 66 -9.94 4.44 -2.91
CA VAL A 66 -9.77 5.40 -1.80
C VAL A 66 -8.43 6.09 -1.96
N LYS A 67 -8.46 7.42 -2.12
CA LYS A 67 -7.25 8.24 -2.20
C LYS A 67 -6.63 8.38 -0.81
N SER A 68 -5.29 8.26 -0.74
CA SER A 68 -4.54 8.50 0.48
C SER A 68 -4.67 9.95 0.96
N GLY A 69 -5.00 10.12 2.23
CA GLY A 69 -5.05 11.43 2.88
C GLY A 69 -3.70 12.13 2.94
N LEU A 70 -2.61 11.38 3.05
CA LEU A 70 -1.26 11.93 3.02
C LEU A 70 -0.93 12.54 1.65
N ILE A 71 -1.20 11.82 0.57
CA ILE A 71 -0.96 12.33 -0.79
C ILE A 71 -1.81 13.57 -1.04
N ASP A 72 -3.07 13.52 -0.69
CA ASP A 72 -3.97 14.66 -0.85
C ASP A 72 -3.52 15.90 -0.04
N ALA A 73 -3.08 15.70 1.19
CA ALA A 73 -2.59 16.76 2.04
C ALA A 73 -1.30 17.41 1.48
N THR A 74 -0.35 16.62 0.98
CA THR A 74 0.86 17.16 0.36
C THR A 74 0.56 18.04 -0.85
N GLU A 75 -0.44 17.69 -1.64
CA GLU A 75 -0.86 18.50 -2.79
C GLU A 75 -1.53 19.81 -2.36
N LYS A 76 -2.41 19.75 -1.36
CA LYS A 76 -3.24 20.89 -0.93
C LYS A 76 -2.50 21.89 -0.04
N LEU A 77 -1.61 21.39 0.82
CA LEU A 77 -1.00 22.18 1.90
C LEU A 77 0.39 22.74 1.57
N LYS A 78 0.93 22.43 0.42
CA LYS A 78 2.28 22.87 0.00
C LYS A 78 2.51 24.38 -0.01
N HIS A 79 1.46 25.18 -0.03
CA HIS A 79 1.54 26.63 -0.05
C HIS A 79 1.49 27.28 1.35
N ILE A 80 1.26 26.49 2.39
CA ILE A 80 1.15 26.97 3.77
C ILE A 80 2.58 27.06 4.35
N LYS A 81 3.02 28.27 4.64
CA LYS A 81 4.39 28.55 5.08
C LYS A 81 4.78 27.88 6.40
N GLN A 82 3.82 27.61 7.27
CA GLN A 82 4.05 26.96 8.56
C GLN A 82 4.16 25.44 8.48
N ILE A 83 4.00 24.88 7.27
CA ILE A 83 4.07 23.44 7.03
C ILE A 83 5.28 23.15 6.17
N ASP A 84 6.18 22.33 6.69
CA ASP A 84 7.35 21.85 5.98
C ASP A 84 7.15 20.42 5.49
N PHE A 85 7.67 20.14 4.29
CA PHE A 85 7.64 18.83 3.68
C PHE A 85 9.06 18.32 3.50
N VAL A 86 9.33 17.13 4.01
CA VAL A 86 10.61 16.45 3.86
C VAL A 86 10.38 15.12 3.16
N HIS A 87 11.09 14.90 2.06
CA HIS A 87 11.04 13.66 1.30
C HIS A 87 12.33 12.87 1.52
N PHE A 88 12.18 11.61 1.89
CA PHE A 88 13.28 10.67 1.95
C PHE A 88 13.28 9.77 0.71
N SER A 89 14.46 9.50 0.21
CA SER A 89 14.69 8.58 -0.90
C SER A 89 15.25 7.24 -0.38
N ALA A 90 15.32 6.24 -1.24
CA ALA A 90 15.93 4.97 -0.90
C ALA A 90 17.40 5.09 -0.44
N SER A 91 18.11 6.12 -0.92
CA SER A 91 19.49 6.43 -0.52
C SER A 91 19.63 6.97 0.90
N ASP A 92 18.54 7.48 1.49
CA ASP A 92 18.54 7.99 2.86
C ASP A 92 18.32 6.85 3.89
N VAL A 93 17.97 5.66 3.41
CA VAL A 93 17.70 4.51 4.27
C VAL A 93 19.01 3.88 4.72
N VAL A 94 19.29 4.01 6.02
CA VAL A 94 20.42 3.31 6.66
C VAL A 94 19.89 2.04 7.31
N ARG A 95 20.38 0.89 6.84
CA ARG A 95 20.00 -0.43 7.37
C ARG A 95 21.21 -1.20 7.85
N HIS A 96 21.03 -2.00 8.88
CA HIS A 96 22.05 -2.96 9.28
C HIS A 96 22.32 -3.94 8.11
N PRO A 97 23.59 -4.28 7.80
CA PRO A 97 23.91 -5.17 6.68
C PRO A 97 23.12 -6.48 6.66
N VAL A 98 22.90 -7.08 7.81
CA VAL A 98 22.12 -8.32 7.95
C VAL A 98 20.67 -8.15 7.47
N VAL A 99 20.09 -6.95 7.60
CA VAL A 99 18.72 -6.70 7.14
C VAL A 99 18.63 -6.76 5.61
N ALA A 100 19.64 -6.27 4.91
CA ALA A 100 19.71 -6.39 3.46
C ALA A 100 19.79 -7.87 3.02
N GLU A 101 20.57 -8.69 3.73
CA GLU A 101 20.66 -10.13 3.45
C GLU A 101 19.32 -10.84 3.70
N ILE A 102 18.63 -10.49 4.77
CA ILE A 102 17.29 -11.03 5.08
C ILE A 102 16.32 -10.70 3.95
N ILE A 103 16.23 -9.43 3.53
CA ILE A 103 15.33 -9.01 2.45
C ILE A 103 15.63 -9.78 1.17
N ASN A 104 16.90 -9.86 0.76
CA ASN A 104 17.32 -10.59 -0.41
C ASN A 104 16.96 -12.09 -0.35
N ALA A 105 17.04 -12.70 0.85
CA ALA A 105 16.66 -14.10 1.03
C ALA A 105 15.17 -14.32 0.80
N TYR A 106 14.33 -13.44 1.30
CA TYR A 106 12.86 -13.51 1.10
C TYR A 106 12.46 -13.25 -0.35
N GLU A 107 13.08 -12.28 -1.02
CA GLU A 107 12.83 -11.97 -2.43
C GLU A 107 13.18 -13.17 -3.33
N LYS A 108 14.34 -13.80 -3.13
CA LYS A 108 14.74 -15.00 -3.88
C LYS A 108 13.79 -16.19 -3.67
N ASP A 109 13.25 -16.34 -2.46
CA ASP A 109 12.27 -17.40 -2.18
C ASP A 109 10.93 -17.12 -2.88
N ALA A 110 10.49 -15.88 -2.91
CA ALA A 110 9.29 -15.47 -3.64
C ALA A 110 9.43 -15.71 -5.15
N GLU A 111 10.57 -15.35 -5.74
CA GLU A 111 10.85 -15.59 -7.16
C GLU A 111 10.85 -17.08 -7.49
N ARG A 112 11.46 -17.93 -6.65
CA ARG A 112 11.47 -19.39 -6.83
C ARG A 112 10.05 -19.97 -6.81
N LYS A 113 9.22 -19.53 -5.88
CA LYS A 113 7.82 -19.99 -5.77
C LYS A 113 7.00 -19.58 -6.99
N THR A 114 7.21 -18.35 -7.49
CA THR A 114 6.53 -17.86 -8.68
C THR A 114 6.96 -18.64 -9.93
N ALA A 115 8.25 -18.90 -10.08
CA ALA A 115 8.79 -19.67 -11.20
C ALA A 115 8.31 -21.14 -11.17
N HIS A 116 8.21 -21.75 -9.99
CA HIS A 116 7.70 -23.12 -9.83
C HIS A 116 6.22 -23.19 -10.20
N HIS A 117 5.41 -22.25 -9.72
CA HIS A 117 3.99 -22.20 -10.04
C HIS A 117 3.72 -21.98 -11.54
N GLN A 118 4.50 -21.10 -12.20
CA GLN A 118 4.40 -20.91 -13.64
C GLN A 118 4.75 -22.18 -14.42
N LYS A 119 5.75 -22.92 -13.96
CA LYS A 119 6.14 -24.18 -14.60
C LYS A 119 5.06 -25.25 -14.46
N GLU A 120 4.46 -25.39 -13.28
CA GLU A 120 3.33 -26.31 -13.06
C GLU A 120 2.09 -25.96 -13.92
N VAL A 121 1.79 -24.68 -14.09
CA VAL A 121 0.70 -24.23 -14.95
C VAL A 121 0.97 -24.55 -16.41
N ILE A 122 2.18 -24.34 -16.89
CA ILE A 122 2.57 -24.64 -18.28
C ILE A 122 2.52 -26.15 -18.52
N ASP A 123 3.07 -26.96 -17.61
CA ASP A 123 3.07 -28.42 -17.73
C ASP A 123 1.62 -29.00 -17.68
N SER A 124 0.74 -28.45 -16.84
CA SER A 124 -0.66 -28.84 -16.78
C SER A 124 -1.45 -28.45 -18.04
N THR A 125 -1.12 -27.32 -18.65
CA THR A 125 -1.77 -26.85 -19.88
C THR A 125 -1.28 -27.63 -21.10
N SER A 126 -0.03 -28.05 -21.13
CA SER A 126 0.50 -28.89 -22.21
C SER A 126 -0.02 -30.32 -22.14
N ALA A 127 -0.31 -30.85 -20.96
CA ALA A 127 -0.89 -32.19 -20.78
C ALA A 127 -2.38 -32.26 -21.16
N SER A 128 -3.13 -31.15 -21.09
CA SER A 128 -4.53 -31.10 -21.49
C SER A 128 -4.78 -30.74 -22.96
N GLY A 129 -3.75 -30.32 -23.69
CA GLY A 129 -3.85 -29.87 -25.08
C GLY A 129 -3.77 -30.98 -26.15
N PHE A 130 -3.69 -32.28 -25.80
CA PHE A 130 -3.53 -33.38 -26.78
C PHE A 130 -4.73 -34.34 -26.88
N ALA A 131 -5.91 -33.96 -26.43
CA ALA A 131 -7.10 -34.78 -26.55
C ALA A 131 -8.31 -33.96 -27.05
N SER A 132 -8.36 -33.65 -28.32
CA SER A 132 -9.61 -33.45 -29.09
C SER A 132 -9.33 -32.89 -30.50
N TYR A 133 -8.79 -33.71 -31.41
CA TYR A 133 -9.03 -33.58 -32.83
C TYR A 133 -9.28 -34.96 -33.41
N GLU A 134 -10.41 -35.55 -33.06
CA GLU A 134 -10.99 -36.63 -33.85
C GLU A 134 -12.23 -36.09 -34.56
N THR A 135 -12.06 -35.98 -35.86
CA THR A 135 -13.02 -36.33 -36.92
C THR A 135 -14.42 -35.77 -36.82
N ILE A 136 -14.69 -34.68 -37.49
CA ILE A 136 -16.03 -34.33 -37.95
C ILE A 136 -16.09 -34.58 -39.45
N GLY A 137 -16.83 -35.58 -39.77
CA GLY A 137 -17.67 -35.96 -40.88
C GLY A 137 -17.41 -35.41 -42.28
N GLN A 138 -17.25 -36.33 -43.21
CA GLN A 138 -17.42 -36.15 -44.64
C GLN A 138 -18.84 -35.70 -44.97
N PRO A 139 -19.05 -34.83 -45.97
CA PRO A 139 -20.39 -34.49 -46.44
C PRO A 139 -20.93 -35.63 -47.33
N ALA A 140 -22.18 -36.02 -47.06
CA ALA A 140 -22.94 -36.94 -47.85
C ALA A 140 -23.19 -36.35 -49.26
N SER A 141 -22.89 -37.13 -50.28
CA SER A 141 -23.22 -36.87 -51.67
C SER A 141 -24.72 -36.91 -51.92
N THR A 142 -25.26 -35.83 -52.37
CA THR A 142 -26.63 -35.77 -52.88
C THR A 142 -26.63 -36.36 -54.31
N LYS A 143 -27.34 -37.48 -54.48
CA LYS A 143 -27.74 -37.95 -55.82
C LYS A 143 -29.05 -37.28 -56.19
N GLU A 144 -29.01 -36.53 -57.26
CA GLU A 144 -30.17 -36.17 -58.07
C GLU A 144 -30.64 -37.42 -58.83
N GLU A 145 -31.95 -37.66 -58.80
CA GLU A 145 -32.66 -38.35 -59.86
C GLU A 145 -34.11 -37.87 -59.94
N LYS A 146 -34.37 -37.28 -61.17
CA LYS A 146 -35.63 -37.10 -61.85
C LYS A 146 -36.79 -36.35 -61.21
#